data_ad641a6acebb418d19d83618e7936b90
#
_entry.id   ad641a6acebb418d19d83618e7936b90
#
_cell.length_a   1.000
_cell.length_b   1.000
_cell.length_c   1.000
_cell.angle_alpha   90.00
_cell.angle_beta   90.00
_cell.angle_gamma   90.00
#
_symmetry.space_group_name_H-M   'P 1'
#
loop_
_entity.id
_entity.type
_entity.pdbx_description
1 polymer ?
#
loop_
_entity_poly.entity_id
_entity_poly.type
_entity_poly.pdbx_seq_one_letter_code
_entity_poly.pdbx_strand_id
1 'polypeptide(L)'
;DYTDPDFRLLGLFRLWNALDYYAPYLHLLDCDWDAVLLEAIPTMLDGTDRESYEAALASVTGELQDAHVWWSSTVEGTKLSYRSNPGGYYLPVPVSDVGGQLVVTGTADNCPLEKGDVLVSIDGETIDELAAEKKPYYSLPREDMLLTNAWRAIVNSETETMEVVVQRGGEECSFSVTGSEHSVSHTKSVLNGLDAFQVVGGNIGVLNPGVLESETELCNAMEELRNTDALVIDLRQYSGVMGLYFYIPTSYQPAIVVAKPNAATPGTFTKDPISCGYDSSLLTYSQSYYPYEKPVVILMDKNSVSRSEYLITILKQADN
;
A
#
# COMPACT_ATOMS: atom_id res chain seq x y z
N ASP A 1 -11.25 29.76 5.24
CA ASP A 1 -12.62 29.64 4.71
C ASP A 1 -12.56 29.16 3.25
N TYR A 2 -13.00 27.91 3.00
CA TYR A 2 -12.94 27.28 1.67
C TYR A 2 -13.90 27.92 0.64
N THR A 3 -14.82 28.75 1.04
CA THR A 3 -15.73 29.47 0.15
C THR A 3 -15.08 30.73 -0.46
N ASP A 4 -13.97 31.19 0.11
CA ASP A 4 -13.23 32.36 -0.35
C ASP A 4 -12.05 31.90 -1.23
N PRO A 5 -11.97 32.32 -2.52
CA PRO A 5 -10.89 31.93 -3.43
C PRO A 5 -9.48 32.29 -2.91
N ASP A 6 -9.32 33.40 -2.18
CA ASP A 6 -8.02 33.80 -1.66
C ASP A 6 -7.55 32.82 -0.57
N PHE A 7 -8.47 32.32 0.27
CA PHE A 7 -8.14 31.31 1.26
C PHE A 7 -7.87 29.94 0.64
N ARG A 8 -8.57 29.56 -0.44
CA ARG A 8 -8.27 28.34 -1.18
C ARG A 8 -6.88 28.39 -1.80
N LEU A 9 -6.52 29.49 -2.46
CA LEU A 9 -5.18 29.70 -3.00
C LEU A 9 -4.12 29.70 -1.91
N LEU A 10 -4.39 30.35 -0.77
CA LEU A 10 -3.48 30.31 0.38
C LEU A 10 -3.24 28.87 0.87
N GLY A 11 -4.29 28.06 0.91
CA GLY A 11 -4.20 26.63 1.27
C GLY A 11 -3.32 25.86 0.29
N LEU A 12 -3.53 26.03 -1.02
CA LEU A 12 -2.72 25.44 -2.08
C LEU A 12 -1.24 25.85 -1.95
N PHE A 13 -0.96 27.16 -1.84
CA PHE A 13 0.42 27.65 -1.75
C PHE A 13 1.14 27.13 -0.51
N ARG A 14 0.45 27.01 0.62
CA ARG A 14 1.03 26.46 1.84
C ARG A 14 1.34 24.97 1.69
N LEU A 15 0.43 24.20 1.10
CA LEU A 15 0.66 22.78 0.83
C LEU A 15 1.85 22.61 -0.12
N TRP A 16 1.80 23.27 -1.27
CA TRP A 16 2.85 23.15 -2.29
C TRP A 16 4.22 23.55 -1.74
N ASN A 17 4.34 24.71 -1.05
CA ASN A 17 5.60 25.14 -0.43
C ASN A 17 6.10 24.17 0.65
N ALA A 18 5.20 23.60 1.44
CA ALA A 18 5.60 22.61 2.45
C ALA A 18 6.20 21.35 1.78
N LEU A 19 5.59 20.90 0.69
CA LEU A 19 6.10 19.77 -0.08
C LEU A 19 7.40 20.12 -0.81
N ASP A 20 7.46 21.29 -1.44
CA ASP A 20 8.67 21.76 -2.12
C ASP A 20 9.89 21.81 -1.19
N TYR A 21 9.70 22.28 0.04
CA TYR A 21 10.80 22.39 1.01
C TYR A 21 11.12 21.09 1.76
N TYR A 22 10.19 20.17 1.90
CA TYR A 22 10.35 19.03 2.82
C TYR A 22 10.14 17.65 2.20
N ALA A 23 9.59 17.55 1.00
CA ALA A 23 9.49 16.25 0.32
C ALA A 23 10.85 15.88 -0.31
N PRO A 24 11.48 14.77 0.11
CA PRO A 24 12.87 14.48 -0.24
C PRO A 24 13.07 13.97 -1.66
N TYR A 25 12.01 13.58 -2.35
CA TYR A 25 12.08 12.86 -3.61
C TYR A 25 11.44 13.57 -4.80
N LEU A 26 11.13 14.88 -4.70
CA LEU A 26 10.57 15.66 -5.81
C LEU A 26 11.43 15.59 -7.09
N HIS A 27 12.74 15.46 -6.95
CA HIS A 27 13.66 15.30 -8.07
C HIS A 27 13.58 13.95 -8.79
N LEU A 28 12.79 13.00 -8.28
CA LEU A 28 12.51 11.68 -8.88
C LEU A 28 11.14 11.60 -9.54
N LEU A 29 10.33 12.66 -9.44
CA LEU A 29 9.01 12.68 -10.08
C LEU A 29 9.13 12.70 -11.60
N ASP A 30 8.17 12.08 -12.27
CA ASP A 30 8.06 12.12 -13.73
C ASP A 30 7.42 13.42 -14.26
N CYS A 31 6.94 14.29 -13.35
CA CYS A 31 6.31 15.57 -13.65
C CYS A 31 7.17 16.76 -13.19
N ASP A 32 6.89 17.92 -13.75
CA ASP A 32 7.44 19.20 -13.29
C ASP A 32 6.62 19.69 -12.09
N TRP A 33 7.25 19.75 -10.90
CA TRP A 33 6.57 20.14 -9.67
C TRP A 33 6.04 21.59 -9.70
N ASP A 34 6.70 22.51 -10.42
CA ASP A 34 6.18 23.86 -10.63
C ASP A 34 4.93 23.87 -11.51
N ALA A 35 4.88 23.00 -12.53
CA ALA A 35 3.71 22.83 -13.37
C ALA A 35 2.49 22.32 -12.57
N VAL A 36 2.68 21.41 -11.62
CA VAL A 36 1.62 20.92 -10.73
C VAL A 36 0.93 22.07 -9.99
N LEU A 37 1.71 23.04 -9.48
CA LEU A 37 1.13 24.24 -8.86
C LEU A 37 0.30 25.06 -9.84
N LEU A 38 0.86 25.33 -11.03
CA LEU A 38 0.21 26.18 -12.03
C LEU A 38 -1.10 25.55 -12.52
N GLU A 39 -1.15 24.24 -12.68
CA GLU A 39 -2.33 23.48 -13.08
C GLU A 39 -3.41 23.43 -11.99
N ALA A 40 -3.02 23.44 -10.72
CA ALA A 40 -3.96 23.42 -9.59
C ALA A 40 -4.64 24.79 -9.34
N ILE A 41 -4.03 25.92 -9.74
CA ILE A 41 -4.56 27.28 -9.51
C ILE A 41 -5.96 27.46 -10.11
N PRO A 42 -6.24 27.16 -11.40
CA PRO A 42 -7.58 27.30 -11.97
C PRO A 42 -8.63 26.48 -11.20
N THR A 43 -8.32 25.23 -10.86
CA THR A 43 -9.21 24.36 -10.06
C THR A 43 -9.54 24.95 -8.71
N MET A 44 -8.57 25.58 -8.06
CA MET A 44 -8.79 26.29 -6.78
C MET A 44 -9.67 27.52 -6.94
N LEU A 45 -9.57 28.24 -8.07
CA LEU A 45 -10.38 29.44 -8.33
C LEU A 45 -11.82 29.09 -8.72
N ASP A 46 -12.01 28.04 -9.50
CA ASP A 46 -13.31 27.60 -10.01
C ASP A 46 -14.15 26.84 -8.97
N GLY A 47 -13.52 26.25 -7.97
CA GLY A 47 -14.19 25.54 -6.89
C GLY A 47 -15.04 26.45 -6.02
N THR A 48 -16.23 26.01 -5.62
CA THR A 48 -17.19 26.80 -4.84
C THR A 48 -17.54 26.19 -3.49
N ASP A 49 -17.15 24.94 -3.25
CA ASP A 49 -17.48 24.18 -2.07
C ASP A 49 -16.25 23.48 -1.46
N ARG A 50 -16.47 22.78 -0.36
CA ARG A 50 -15.42 22.07 0.34
C ARG A 50 -14.91 20.87 -0.43
N GLU A 51 -15.79 20.15 -1.12
CA GLU A 51 -15.44 18.94 -1.84
C GLU A 51 -14.47 19.27 -2.99
N SER A 52 -14.77 20.29 -3.79
CA SER A 52 -13.87 20.78 -4.83
C SER A 52 -12.53 21.29 -4.28
N TYR A 53 -12.53 21.94 -3.13
CA TYR A 53 -11.30 22.37 -2.46
C TYR A 53 -10.44 21.18 -2.01
N GLU A 54 -11.05 20.20 -1.36
CA GLU A 54 -10.37 19.01 -0.89
C GLU A 54 -9.87 18.15 -2.05
N ALA A 55 -10.66 18.02 -3.13
CA ALA A 55 -10.28 17.32 -4.35
C ALA A 55 -9.04 17.94 -5.02
N ALA A 56 -9.00 19.27 -5.10
CA ALA A 56 -7.86 19.99 -5.66
C ALA A 56 -6.59 19.80 -4.83
N LEU A 57 -6.67 19.79 -3.50
CA LEU A 57 -5.52 19.47 -2.63
C LEU A 57 -5.09 18.01 -2.78
N ALA A 58 -6.05 17.08 -2.89
CA ALA A 58 -5.77 15.66 -3.08
C ALA A 58 -5.07 15.40 -4.42
N SER A 59 -5.48 16.08 -5.49
CA SER A 59 -4.84 15.93 -6.80
C SER A 59 -3.38 16.40 -6.78
N VAL A 60 -3.06 17.50 -6.08
CA VAL A 60 -1.67 17.94 -5.91
C VAL A 60 -0.82 16.90 -5.17
N THR A 61 -1.38 16.29 -4.12
CA THR A 61 -0.65 15.22 -3.41
C THR A 61 -0.60 13.92 -4.20
N GLY A 62 -1.52 13.70 -5.13
CA GLY A 62 -1.54 12.58 -6.07
C GLY A 62 -0.29 12.52 -6.95
N GLU A 63 0.28 13.69 -7.31
CA GLU A 63 1.46 13.80 -8.17
C GLU A 63 2.79 13.42 -7.47
N LEU A 64 2.80 13.17 -6.15
CA LEU A 64 4.02 12.86 -5.40
C LEU A 64 4.60 11.46 -5.67
N GLN A 65 3.88 10.59 -6.36
CA GLN A 65 4.32 9.25 -6.76
C GLN A 65 4.85 8.39 -5.60
N ASP A 66 4.27 8.55 -4.41
CA ASP A 66 4.63 7.81 -3.20
C ASP A 66 3.38 7.23 -2.52
N ALA A 67 3.27 5.91 -2.46
CA ALA A 67 2.14 5.21 -1.83
C ALA A 67 1.99 5.45 -0.32
N HIS A 68 2.95 6.11 0.33
CA HIS A 68 2.83 6.56 1.72
C HIS A 68 2.14 7.91 1.84
N VAL A 69 1.99 8.65 0.73
CA VAL A 69 1.25 9.90 0.70
C VAL A 69 -0.24 9.57 0.61
N TRP A 70 -0.96 10.02 1.58
CA TRP A 70 -2.42 9.94 1.64
C TRP A 70 -2.95 11.14 2.39
N TRP A 71 -4.16 11.52 2.11
CA TRP A 71 -4.80 12.58 2.85
C TRP A 71 -6.18 12.17 3.35
N SER A 72 -6.63 12.82 4.39
CA SER A 72 -7.98 12.66 4.93
C SER A 72 -8.46 13.99 5.47
N SER A 73 -9.75 14.23 5.35
CA SER A 73 -10.39 15.34 6.04
C SER A 73 -10.77 14.91 7.46
N THR A 74 -10.59 15.84 8.41
CA THR A 74 -11.11 15.69 9.77
C THR A 74 -12.57 16.15 9.89
N VAL A 75 -13.13 16.66 8.80
CA VAL A 75 -14.50 17.16 8.77
C VAL A 75 -15.44 16.00 8.43
N GLU A 76 -16.46 15.81 9.27
CA GLU A 76 -17.46 14.77 9.07
C GLU A 76 -18.17 14.94 7.71
N GLY A 77 -18.46 13.83 7.03
CA GLY A 77 -19.13 13.80 5.74
C GLY A 77 -18.24 14.10 4.53
N THR A 78 -16.91 14.04 4.67
CA THR A 78 -16.02 14.11 3.49
C THR A 78 -16.08 12.80 2.71
N LYS A 79 -16.22 12.94 1.37
CA LYS A 79 -16.21 11.78 0.45
C LYS A 79 -14.80 11.39 0.00
N LEU A 80 -13.84 12.30 0.16
CA LEU A 80 -12.46 12.09 -0.26
C LEU A 80 -11.64 11.62 0.94
N SER A 81 -11.53 10.33 1.11
CA SER A 81 -10.60 9.76 2.09
C SER A 81 -10.01 8.47 1.57
N TYR A 82 -8.71 8.43 1.54
CA TYR A 82 -7.94 7.26 1.12
C TYR A 82 -8.10 6.04 2.05
N ARG A 83 -8.21 6.26 3.36
CA ARG A 83 -8.20 5.17 4.36
C ARG A 83 -9.42 5.16 5.27
N SER A 84 -10.09 6.27 5.44
CA SER A 84 -11.33 6.29 6.17
C SER A 84 -12.47 5.93 5.22
N ASN A 85 -13.45 5.27 5.74
CA ASN A 85 -14.69 5.01 5.04
C ASN A 85 -15.32 6.36 4.65
N PRO A 86 -15.40 6.74 3.36
CA PRO A 86 -16.00 8.03 2.97
C PRO A 86 -17.50 8.10 3.24
N GLY A 87 -18.07 7.09 3.92
CA GLY A 87 -19.49 6.85 3.99
C GLY A 87 -19.95 5.97 2.82
N GLY A 88 -21.22 5.57 2.83
CA GLY A 88 -21.76 4.67 1.82
C GLY A 88 -21.51 3.20 2.15
N TYR A 89 -21.62 2.38 1.13
CA TYR A 89 -21.63 0.93 1.24
C TYR A 89 -20.55 0.31 0.38
N TYR A 90 -19.99 -0.79 0.83
CA TYR A 90 -18.94 -1.56 0.15
C TYR A 90 -19.43 -2.93 -0.24
N LEU A 91 -18.84 -3.53 -1.24
CA LEU A 91 -19.04 -4.95 -1.48
C LEU A 91 -18.73 -5.75 -0.21
N PRO A 92 -19.64 -6.66 0.22
CA PRO A 92 -19.49 -7.42 1.47
C PRO A 92 -18.46 -8.56 1.37
N VAL A 93 -17.74 -8.65 0.24
CA VAL A 93 -16.71 -9.66 -0.03
C VAL A 93 -15.35 -9.01 -0.19
N PRO A 94 -14.25 -9.72 0.14
CA PRO A 94 -12.91 -9.23 -0.12
C PRO A 94 -12.60 -9.28 -1.61
N VAL A 95 -12.04 -8.19 -2.13
CA VAL A 95 -11.55 -8.09 -3.50
C VAL A 95 -10.07 -7.75 -3.52
N SER A 96 -9.37 -8.14 -4.58
CA SER A 96 -7.95 -7.82 -4.78
C SER A 96 -7.64 -7.59 -6.23
N ASP A 97 -6.60 -6.79 -6.46
CA ASP A 97 -5.97 -6.68 -7.76
C ASP A 97 -5.19 -7.97 -8.08
N VAL A 98 -5.66 -8.69 -9.08
CA VAL A 98 -5.02 -9.88 -9.63
C VAL A 98 -4.78 -9.67 -11.12
N GLY A 99 -3.52 -9.45 -11.49
CA GLY A 99 -3.15 -9.26 -12.90
C GLY A 99 -3.76 -8.01 -13.55
N GLY A 100 -4.05 -6.95 -12.78
CA GLY A 100 -4.66 -5.71 -13.29
C GLY A 100 -6.19 -5.76 -13.34
N GLN A 101 -6.82 -6.69 -12.64
CA GLN A 101 -8.27 -6.81 -12.53
C GLN A 101 -8.68 -6.93 -11.05
N LEU A 102 -9.82 -6.36 -10.67
CA LEU A 102 -10.38 -6.59 -9.34
C LEU A 102 -11.11 -7.93 -9.31
N VAL A 103 -10.62 -8.84 -8.49
CA VAL A 103 -11.12 -10.20 -8.36
C VAL A 103 -11.64 -10.43 -6.94
N VAL A 104 -12.80 -11.06 -6.84
CA VAL A 104 -13.35 -11.53 -5.56
C VAL A 104 -12.48 -12.66 -5.01
N THR A 105 -11.94 -12.50 -3.80
CA THR A 105 -10.98 -13.44 -3.21
C THR A 105 -11.53 -14.25 -2.04
N GLY A 106 -12.77 -13.97 -1.65
CA GLY A 106 -13.46 -14.72 -0.60
C GLY A 106 -14.97 -14.59 -0.76
N THR A 107 -15.70 -15.19 0.14
CA THR A 107 -17.17 -15.21 0.16
C THR A 107 -17.72 -14.55 1.41
N ALA A 108 -18.99 -14.14 1.37
CA ALA A 108 -19.75 -13.69 2.52
C ALA A 108 -21.12 -14.37 2.55
N ASP A 109 -21.70 -14.49 3.73
CA ASP A 109 -23.04 -15.03 3.89
C ASP A 109 -24.07 -14.15 3.16
N ASN A 110 -24.98 -14.77 2.44
CA ASN A 110 -26.03 -14.11 1.67
C ASN A 110 -25.54 -13.19 0.53
N CYS A 111 -24.30 -13.31 0.10
CA CYS A 111 -23.75 -12.59 -1.06
C CYS A 111 -23.69 -13.55 -2.26
N PRO A 112 -24.22 -13.16 -3.44
CA PRO A 112 -24.20 -14.02 -4.63
C PRO A 112 -22.84 -14.07 -5.34
N LEU A 113 -21.88 -13.23 -4.93
CA LEU A 113 -20.53 -13.20 -5.49
C LEU A 113 -19.71 -14.38 -4.97
N GLU A 114 -18.91 -14.97 -5.86
CA GLU A 114 -18.09 -16.13 -5.57
C GLU A 114 -16.60 -15.81 -5.72
N LYS A 115 -15.77 -16.57 -5.00
CA LYS A 115 -14.31 -16.48 -5.17
C LYS A 115 -13.91 -16.81 -6.61
N GLY A 116 -13.18 -15.88 -7.24
CA GLY A 116 -12.74 -15.96 -8.63
C GLY A 116 -13.59 -15.12 -9.60
N ASP A 117 -14.68 -14.51 -9.15
CA ASP A 117 -15.42 -13.54 -9.95
C ASP A 117 -14.52 -12.33 -10.26
N VAL A 118 -14.48 -11.92 -11.51
CA VAL A 118 -13.80 -10.71 -11.94
C VAL A 118 -14.82 -9.59 -12.04
N LEU A 119 -14.63 -8.50 -11.29
CA LEU A 119 -15.53 -7.34 -11.34
C LEU A 119 -15.46 -6.65 -12.71
N VAL A 120 -16.60 -6.42 -13.33
CA VAL A 120 -16.74 -5.71 -14.61
C VAL A 120 -17.30 -4.32 -14.40
N SER A 121 -18.41 -4.19 -13.66
CA SER A 121 -19.03 -2.88 -13.37
C SER A 121 -19.77 -2.92 -12.03
N ILE A 122 -19.96 -1.72 -11.46
CA ILE A 122 -20.78 -1.46 -10.28
C ILE A 122 -21.70 -0.29 -10.60
N ASP A 123 -23.00 -0.45 -10.34
CA ASP A 123 -24.05 0.56 -10.59
C ASP A 123 -24.02 1.15 -12.01
N GLY A 124 -23.61 0.34 -12.99
CA GLY A 124 -23.55 0.70 -14.41
C GLY A 124 -22.25 1.34 -14.88
N GLU A 125 -21.31 1.66 -13.98
CA GLU A 125 -19.97 2.16 -14.31
C GLU A 125 -18.97 1.03 -14.31
N THR A 126 -18.12 0.96 -15.33
CA THR A 126 -17.06 -0.05 -15.42
C THR A 126 -15.98 0.18 -14.37
N ILE A 127 -15.29 -0.89 -13.97
CA ILE A 127 -14.16 -0.78 -13.04
C ILE A 127 -13.08 0.17 -13.55
N ASP A 128 -12.86 0.23 -14.87
CA ASP A 128 -11.87 1.14 -15.47
C ASP A 128 -12.33 2.60 -15.38
N GLU A 129 -13.61 2.90 -15.59
CA GLU A 129 -14.17 4.24 -15.42
C GLU A 129 -14.09 4.70 -13.96
N LEU A 130 -14.52 3.86 -13.03
CA LEU A 130 -14.40 4.13 -11.60
C LEU A 130 -12.94 4.33 -11.17
N ALA A 131 -12.02 3.52 -11.67
CA ALA A 131 -10.59 3.66 -11.40
C ALA A 131 -10.02 4.98 -11.95
N ALA A 132 -10.39 5.35 -13.20
CA ALA A 132 -9.94 6.57 -13.83
C ALA A 132 -10.44 7.82 -13.07
N GLU A 133 -11.68 7.81 -12.56
CA GLU A 133 -12.21 8.88 -11.70
C GLU A 133 -11.41 9.05 -10.41
N LYS A 134 -10.96 7.95 -9.80
CA LYS A 134 -10.23 7.99 -8.53
C LYS A 134 -8.73 8.28 -8.69
N LYS A 135 -8.16 7.98 -9.86
CA LYS A 135 -6.70 8.09 -10.13
C LYS A 135 -6.09 9.43 -9.68
N PRO A 136 -6.67 10.62 -9.96
CA PRO A 136 -6.06 11.90 -9.59
C PRO A 136 -5.83 12.09 -8.08
N TYR A 137 -6.52 11.34 -7.25
CA TYR A 137 -6.48 11.49 -5.79
C TYR A 137 -5.54 10.52 -5.09
N TYR A 138 -4.84 9.66 -5.87
CA TYR A 138 -3.96 8.63 -5.35
C TYR A 138 -2.53 8.87 -5.78
N SER A 139 -1.65 9.07 -4.81
CA SER A 139 -0.22 9.13 -5.06
C SER A 139 0.31 7.72 -5.32
N LEU A 140 0.70 7.46 -6.55
CA LEU A 140 1.08 6.14 -7.03
C LEU A 140 2.52 6.14 -7.53
N PRO A 141 3.41 5.31 -6.97
CA PRO A 141 4.78 5.18 -7.48
C PRO A 141 4.83 4.52 -8.87
N ARG A 142 3.75 3.85 -9.27
CA ARG A 142 3.56 3.23 -10.58
C ARG A 142 2.07 3.15 -10.90
N GLU A 143 1.72 3.35 -12.16
CA GLU A 143 0.32 3.35 -12.62
C GLU A 143 -0.41 2.02 -12.39
N ASP A 144 0.30 0.88 -12.52
CA ASP A 144 -0.28 -0.44 -12.31
C ASP A 144 -0.63 -0.76 -10.85
N MET A 145 -0.36 0.17 -9.92
CA MET A 145 -0.74 0.07 -8.52
C MET A 145 -2.10 0.72 -8.20
N LEU A 146 -2.78 1.34 -9.17
CA LEU A 146 -4.04 2.04 -8.93
C LEU A 146 -5.09 1.11 -8.30
N LEU A 147 -5.39 -0.03 -8.91
CA LEU A 147 -6.38 -0.97 -8.38
C LEU A 147 -5.97 -1.53 -7.00
N THR A 148 -4.69 -1.76 -6.78
CA THR A 148 -4.17 -2.21 -5.48
C THR A 148 -4.42 -1.17 -4.37
N ASN A 149 -4.29 0.12 -4.68
CA ASN A 149 -4.42 1.21 -3.70
C ASN A 149 -5.83 1.77 -3.60
N ALA A 150 -6.55 1.90 -4.73
CA ALA A 150 -7.85 2.56 -4.80
C ALA A 150 -9.06 1.61 -4.69
N TRP A 151 -8.87 0.29 -4.57
CA TRP A 151 -9.96 -0.68 -4.61
C TRP A 151 -11.12 -0.34 -3.67
N ARG A 152 -10.85 0.19 -2.47
CA ARG A 152 -11.91 0.57 -1.52
C ARG A 152 -12.79 1.68 -2.05
N ALA A 153 -12.21 2.66 -2.73
CA ALA A 153 -12.97 3.75 -3.33
C ALA A 153 -13.71 3.30 -4.60
N ILE A 154 -13.17 2.31 -5.30
CA ILE A 154 -13.76 1.74 -6.52
C ILE A 154 -14.97 0.87 -6.20
N VAL A 155 -14.90 0.04 -5.14
CA VAL A 155 -16.01 -0.86 -4.75
C VAL A 155 -16.96 -0.25 -3.73
N ASN A 156 -17.05 1.08 -3.69
CA ASN A 156 -17.94 1.84 -2.80
C ASN A 156 -19.10 2.41 -3.59
N SER A 157 -20.31 2.37 -3.01
CA SER A 157 -21.53 2.96 -3.56
C SER A 157 -22.23 3.82 -2.51
N GLU A 158 -22.96 4.83 -2.97
CA GLU A 158 -23.81 5.67 -2.10
C GLU A 158 -25.09 4.90 -1.68
N THR A 159 -25.45 3.85 -2.39
CA THR A 159 -26.66 3.06 -2.15
C THR A 159 -26.34 1.73 -1.48
N GLU A 160 -27.21 1.30 -0.56
CA GLU A 160 -27.06 0.02 0.13
C GLU A 160 -27.14 -1.16 -0.83
N THR A 161 -27.92 -1.04 -1.89
CA THR A 161 -28.05 -2.07 -2.93
C THR A 161 -27.27 -1.65 -4.15
N MET A 162 -26.32 -2.48 -4.57
CA MET A 162 -25.46 -2.28 -5.73
C MET A 162 -25.80 -3.28 -6.83
N GLU A 163 -25.85 -2.81 -8.07
CA GLU A 163 -25.93 -3.66 -9.25
C GLU A 163 -24.52 -4.00 -9.72
N VAL A 164 -24.11 -5.24 -9.55
CA VAL A 164 -22.74 -5.70 -9.80
C VAL A 164 -22.72 -6.65 -10.98
N VAL A 165 -21.90 -6.35 -11.99
CA VAL A 165 -21.62 -7.27 -13.09
C VAL A 165 -20.23 -7.87 -12.88
N VAL A 166 -20.15 -9.19 -13.01
CA VAL A 166 -18.90 -9.94 -12.92
C VAL A 166 -18.74 -10.86 -14.11
N GLN A 167 -17.49 -11.19 -14.42
CA GLN A 167 -17.19 -12.31 -15.30
C GLN A 167 -16.94 -13.56 -14.46
N ARG A 168 -17.77 -14.59 -14.69
CA ARG A 168 -17.71 -15.91 -14.03
C ARG A 168 -17.67 -17.00 -15.06
N GLY A 169 -16.58 -17.79 -15.07
CA GLY A 169 -16.45 -18.89 -16.03
C GLY A 169 -16.45 -18.49 -17.52
N GLY A 170 -16.12 -17.22 -17.82
CA GLY A 170 -16.09 -16.69 -19.18
C GLY A 170 -17.42 -16.02 -19.63
N GLU A 171 -18.44 -16.00 -18.77
CA GLU A 171 -19.72 -15.35 -19.01
C GLU A 171 -19.96 -14.17 -18.06
N GLU A 172 -20.66 -13.12 -18.52
CA GLU A 172 -21.07 -12.02 -17.66
C GLU A 172 -22.33 -12.41 -16.88
N CYS A 173 -22.27 -12.17 -15.58
CA CYS A 173 -23.37 -12.39 -14.65
C CYS A 173 -23.66 -11.10 -13.90
N SER A 174 -24.93 -10.74 -13.78
CA SER A 174 -25.39 -9.56 -13.03
C SER A 174 -26.07 -9.97 -11.74
N PHE A 175 -25.74 -9.26 -10.67
CA PHE A 175 -26.26 -9.52 -9.33
C PHE A 175 -26.64 -8.22 -8.63
N SER A 176 -27.75 -8.24 -7.91
CA SER A 176 -28.09 -7.22 -6.94
C SER A 176 -27.47 -7.60 -5.60
N VAL A 177 -26.56 -6.79 -5.08
CA VAL A 177 -25.75 -7.08 -3.89
C VAL A 177 -26.06 -6.07 -2.81
N THR A 178 -26.43 -6.57 -1.61
CA THR A 178 -26.56 -5.70 -0.43
C THR A 178 -25.17 -5.40 0.12
N GLY A 179 -24.83 -4.13 0.14
CA GLY A 179 -23.54 -3.63 0.63
C GLY A 179 -23.40 -3.66 2.15
N SER A 180 -22.18 -3.46 2.60
CA SER A 180 -21.80 -3.34 4.01
C SER A 180 -21.27 -1.94 4.29
N GLU A 181 -21.62 -1.35 5.42
CA GLU A 181 -21.04 -0.07 5.87
C GLU A 181 -19.51 -0.14 6.12
N HIS A 182 -18.96 -1.35 6.12
CA HIS A 182 -17.54 -1.59 6.34
C HIS A 182 -16.93 -2.39 5.20
N SER A 183 -15.80 -1.92 4.67
CA SER A 183 -15.04 -2.68 3.68
C SER A 183 -14.45 -3.96 4.27
N VAL A 184 -14.51 -5.06 3.51
CA VAL A 184 -13.91 -6.33 3.91
C VAL A 184 -12.43 -6.34 3.51
N SER A 185 -11.54 -6.45 4.50
CA SER A 185 -10.10 -6.45 4.25
C SER A 185 -9.66 -7.73 3.52
N HIS A 186 -9.03 -7.54 2.38
CA HIS A 186 -8.41 -8.60 1.59
C HIS A 186 -7.27 -9.31 2.34
N THR A 187 -6.44 -8.55 3.07
CA THR A 187 -5.20 -9.05 3.68
C THR A 187 -5.41 -10.26 4.58
N LYS A 188 -6.49 -10.27 5.36
CA LYS A 188 -6.82 -11.43 6.21
C LYS A 188 -7.31 -12.66 5.42
N SER A 189 -7.93 -12.44 4.26
CA SER A 189 -8.47 -13.54 3.43
C SER A 189 -7.37 -14.31 2.69
N VAL A 190 -6.36 -13.63 2.19
CA VAL A 190 -5.25 -14.27 1.45
C VAL A 190 -4.27 -14.97 2.36
N LEU A 191 -4.05 -14.43 3.55
CA LEU A 191 -3.14 -15.02 4.54
C LEU A 191 -3.78 -16.20 5.29
N ASN A 192 -5.12 -16.31 5.28
CA ASN A 192 -5.82 -17.43 5.89
C ASN A 192 -5.48 -18.74 5.15
N GLY A 193 -4.78 -19.63 5.85
CA GLY A 193 -4.38 -20.95 5.35
C GLY A 193 -3.00 -21.01 4.70
N LEU A 194 -2.23 -19.91 4.74
CA LEU A 194 -0.80 -19.98 4.46
C LEU A 194 -0.02 -20.37 5.70
N ASP A 195 0.91 -21.29 5.55
CA ASP A 195 1.84 -21.64 6.63
C ASP A 195 2.87 -20.51 6.81
N ALA A 196 3.19 -20.20 8.05
CA ALA A 196 4.23 -19.23 8.38
C ALA A 196 5.60 -19.68 7.84
N PHE A 197 5.84 -20.98 7.83
CA PHE A 197 6.99 -21.60 7.21
C PHE A 197 6.70 -23.06 6.81
N GLN A 198 7.46 -23.57 5.87
CA GLN A 198 7.40 -24.97 5.47
C GLN A 198 8.75 -25.43 4.90
N VAL A 199 9.00 -26.73 4.87
CA VAL A 199 10.12 -27.33 4.14
C VAL A 199 9.55 -28.08 2.94
N VAL A 200 10.00 -27.71 1.76
CA VAL A 200 9.56 -28.32 0.49
C VAL A 200 10.63 -29.26 -0.09
N GLY A 201 10.31 -29.90 -1.20
CA GLY A 201 11.19 -30.87 -1.86
C GLY A 201 12.63 -30.36 -2.05
N GLY A 202 13.62 -31.24 -1.80
CA GLY A 202 15.03 -30.85 -1.85
C GLY A 202 15.54 -30.13 -0.61
N ASN A 203 14.84 -30.26 0.54
CA ASN A 203 15.20 -29.64 1.81
C ASN A 203 15.30 -28.10 1.72
N ILE A 204 14.37 -27.47 1.01
CA ILE A 204 14.30 -26.01 0.84
C ILE A 204 13.29 -25.45 1.84
N GLY A 205 13.73 -24.50 2.67
CA GLY A 205 12.87 -23.73 3.55
C GLY A 205 12.10 -22.67 2.79
N VAL A 206 10.83 -22.49 3.11
CA VAL A 206 10.01 -21.37 2.65
C VAL A 206 9.48 -20.65 3.89
N LEU A 207 9.73 -19.36 3.96
CA LEU A 207 9.29 -18.49 5.06
C LEU A 207 8.33 -17.44 4.51
N ASN A 208 7.18 -17.28 5.17
CA ASN A 208 6.15 -16.28 4.89
C ASN A 208 6.09 -15.22 5.99
N PRO A 209 6.88 -14.15 5.94
CA PRO A 209 6.90 -13.13 7.00
C PRO A 209 5.59 -12.36 7.14
N GLY A 210 4.73 -12.35 6.11
CA GLY A 210 3.43 -11.71 6.15
C GLY A 210 2.42 -12.38 7.07
N VAL A 211 2.64 -13.67 7.39
CA VAL A 211 1.78 -14.46 8.30
C VAL A 211 2.23 -14.33 9.76
N LEU A 212 3.48 -13.94 10.00
CA LEU A 212 4.05 -13.83 11.34
C LEU A 212 3.52 -12.58 12.05
N GLU A 213 3.10 -12.73 13.29
CA GLU A 213 2.56 -11.65 14.12
C GLU A 213 3.59 -11.10 15.13
N SER A 214 4.70 -11.83 15.34
CA SER A 214 5.71 -11.45 16.33
C SER A 214 7.13 -11.91 15.96
N GLU A 215 8.12 -11.21 16.50
CA GLU A 215 9.53 -11.60 16.37
C GLU A 215 9.83 -12.97 17.04
N THR A 216 9.03 -13.37 18.03
CA THR A 216 9.14 -14.70 18.64
C THR A 216 8.74 -15.80 17.65
N GLU A 217 7.68 -15.58 16.88
CA GLU A 217 7.28 -16.52 15.82
C GLU A 217 8.34 -16.59 14.73
N LEU A 218 8.95 -15.45 14.36
CA LEU A 218 10.09 -15.45 13.44
C LEU A 218 11.25 -16.28 13.97
N CYS A 219 11.61 -16.12 15.24
CA CYS A 219 12.67 -16.92 15.87
C CYS A 219 12.38 -18.42 15.80
N ASN A 220 11.15 -18.83 16.13
CA ASN A 220 10.73 -20.22 16.06
C ASN A 220 10.77 -20.75 14.62
N ALA A 221 10.27 -20.00 13.65
CA ALA A 221 10.29 -20.38 12.25
C ALA A 221 11.74 -20.55 11.75
N MET A 222 12.62 -19.61 12.07
CA MET A 222 14.03 -19.68 11.65
C MET A 222 14.77 -20.84 12.30
N GLU A 223 14.46 -21.21 13.56
CA GLU A 223 15.05 -22.39 14.21
C GLU A 223 14.65 -23.69 13.50
N GLU A 224 13.38 -23.83 13.10
CA GLU A 224 12.90 -24.97 12.32
C GLU A 224 13.55 -25.04 10.92
N LEU A 225 13.78 -23.88 10.30
CA LEU A 225 14.39 -23.76 8.97
C LEU A 225 15.93 -23.84 8.99
N ARG A 226 16.54 -23.86 10.15
CA ARG A 226 18.00 -23.79 10.33
C ARG A 226 18.80 -24.78 9.51
N ASN A 227 18.30 -26.02 9.36
CA ASN A 227 19.00 -27.11 8.70
C ASN A 227 18.59 -27.32 7.23
N THR A 228 17.81 -26.41 6.66
CA THR A 228 17.49 -26.47 5.22
C THR A 228 18.73 -26.13 4.38
N ASP A 229 18.74 -26.53 3.12
CA ASP A 229 19.87 -26.33 2.20
C ASP A 229 19.79 -25.00 1.45
N ALA A 230 18.61 -24.40 1.40
CA ALA A 230 18.34 -23.06 0.89
C ALA A 230 17.09 -22.50 1.57
N LEU A 231 16.91 -21.17 1.51
CA LEU A 231 15.76 -20.46 2.08
C LEU A 231 15.10 -19.59 1.02
N VAL A 232 13.79 -19.71 0.87
CA VAL A 232 12.96 -18.80 0.11
C VAL A 232 12.21 -17.90 1.11
N ILE A 233 12.37 -16.58 1.00
CA ILE A 233 11.64 -15.60 1.80
C ILE A 233 10.58 -14.95 0.91
N ASP A 234 9.30 -15.19 1.21
CA ASP A 234 8.20 -14.65 0.44
C ASP A 234 7.75 -13.30 1.00
N LEU A 235 8.23 -12.22 0.39
CA LEU A 235 7.88 -10.83 0.72
C LEU A 235 6.83 -10.22 -0.21
N ARG A 236 6.11 -11.02 -0.98
CA ARG A 236 4.98 -10.56 -1.80
C ARG A 236 3.79 -10.08 -0.96
N GLN A 237 3.78 -10.40 0.33
CA GLN A 237 2.86 -9.85 1.32
C GLN A 237 3.59 -8.87 2.23
N TYR A 238 2.84 -7.94 2.83
CA TYR A 238 3.40 -7.02 3.82
C TYR A 238 3.93 -7.80 5.04
N SER A 239 5.21 -7.67 5.33
CA SER A 239 5.83 -8.39 6.44
C SER A 239 5.27 -7.97 7.79
N GLY A 240 4.89 -8.92 8.62
CA GLY A 240 4.50 -8.70 10.02
C GLY A 240 5.69 -8.42 10.95
N VAL A 241 6.90 -8.80 10.52
CA VAL A 241 8.12 -8.78 11.33
C VAL A 241 9.25 -7.99 10.66
N MET A 242 10.20 -7.52 11.44
CA MET A 242 11.36 -6.76 10.98
C MET A 242 12.68 -7.53 11.11
N GLY A 243 12.79 -8.46 12.06
CA GLY A 243 14.05 -9.08 12.47
C GLY A 243 14.72 -10.02 11.46
N LEU A 244 14.20 -10.17 10.26
CA LEU A 244 14.77 -11.04 9.21
C LEU A 244 16.25 -10.75 8.92
N TYR A 245 16.65 -9.48 8.90
CA TYR A 245 18.04 -9.11 8.61
C TYR A 245 19.04 -9.55 9.69
N PHE A 246 18.59 -9.97 10.87
CA PHE A 246 19.48 -10.56 11.89
C PHE A 246 19.90 -12.00 11.53
N TYR A 247 19.12 -12.68 10.69
CA TYR A 247 19.39 -14.06 10.31
C TYR A 247 20.17 -14.18 9.00
N ILE A 248 20.18 -13.14 8.19
CA ILE A 248 20.86 -13.16 6.88
C ILE A 248 22.15 -12.36 7.03
N PRO A 249 23.32 -13.02 7.00
CA PRO A 249 24.58 -12.32 7.17
C PRO A 249 24.84 -11.36 6.01
N THR A 250 25.30 -10.17 6.36
CA THR A 250 25.78 -9.19 5.40
C THR A 250 27.22 -8.87 5.73
N SER A 251 28.10 -8.77 4.76
CA SER A 251 29.51 -8.39 4.95
C SER A 251 29.67 -6.94 5.44
N TYR A 252 28.61 -6.14 5.30
CA TYR A 252 28.50 -4.79 5.81
C TYR A 252 27.30 -4.67 6.72
N GLN A 253 27.36 -3.78 7.73
CA GLN A 253 26.11 -3.37 8.36
C GLN A 253 25.22 -2.72 7.28
N PRO A 254 24.06 -3.29 6.98
CA PRO A 254 23.24 -2.75 5.92
C PRO A 254 22.87 -1.31 6.27
N ALA A 255 23.34 -0.35 5.48
CA ALA A 255 23.00 1.04 5.63
C ALA A 255 21.97 1.42 4.57
N ILE A 256 20.81 1.84 5.00
CA ILE A 256 19.89 2.56 4.15
C ILE A 256 20.22 4.03 4.26
N VAL A 257 20.43 4.67 3.13
CA VAL A 257 20.63 6.12 3.08
C VAL A 257 19.28 6.78 2.89
N VAL A 258 18.85 7.54 3.89
CA VAL A 258 17.62 8.34 3.80
C VAL A 258 17.95 9.80 3.56
N ALA A 259 17.18 10.45 2.70
CA ALA A 259 17.18 11.90 2.58
C ALA A 259 16.37 12.47 3.75
N LYS A 260 17.05 13.25 4.62
CA LYS A 260 16.42 13.86 5.79
C LYS A 260 16.33 15.38 5.58
N PRO A 261 15.13 15.96 5.58
CA PRO A 261 14.99 17.39 5.41
C PRO A 261 15.66 18.15 6.55
N ASN A 262 16.35 19.25 6.19
CA ASN A 262 17.01 20.09 7.15
C ASN A 262 16.07 21.22 7.60
N ALA A 263 15.55 21.15 8.81
CA ALA A 263 14.64 22.15 9.35
C ALA A 263 15.26 23.57 9.47
N ALA A 264 16.59 23.67 9.57
CA ALA A 264 17.27 24.97 9.67
C ALA A 264 17.47 25.63 8.29
N THR A 265 17.48 24.86 7.23
CA THR A 265 17.65 25.32 5.84
C THR A 265 16.66 24.59 4.94
N PRO A 266 15.38 25.03 4.91
CA PRO A 266 14.34 24.42 4.07
C PRO A 266 14.79 24.29 2.60
N GLY A 267 14.37 23.21 1.94
CA GLY A 267 14.82 22.89 0.59
C GLY A 267 16.18 22.20 0.50
N THR A 268 16.86 21.96 1.63
CA THR A 268 18.11 21.19 1.68
C THR A 268 17.92 19.88 2.44
N PHE A 269 18.69 18.87 2.04
CA PHE A 269 18.60 17.52 2.62
C PHE A 269 19.98 17.03 3.02
N THR A 270 20.06 16.36 4.17
CA THR A 270 21.20 15.55 4.56
C THR A 270 20.96 14.10 4.15
N LYS A 271 22.01 13.41 3.72
CA LYS A 271 21.98 11.97 3.49
C LYS A 271 22.52 11.28 4.73
N ASP A 272 21.62 10.80 5.57
CA ASP A 272 22.00 10.09 6.78
C ASP A 272 21.95 8.57 6.53
N PRO A 273 23.09 7.86 6.67
CA PRO A 273 23.05 6.41 6.68
C PRO A 273 22.31 5.96 7.93
N ILE A 274 21.18 5.26 7.75
CA ILE A 274 20.57 4.48 8.83
C ILE A 274 21.31 3.15 8.82
N SER A 275 22.14 2.90 9.83
CA SER A 275 22.60 1.54 10.05
C SER A 275 21.39 0.72 10.51
N CYS A 276 20.95 -0.19 9.67
CA CYS A 276 19.97 -1.21 10.02
C CYS A 276 20.66 -2.31 10.82
N GLY A 277 21.53 -1.92 11.73
CA GLY A 277 22.21 -2.82 12.59
C GLY A 277 21.67 -2.67 13.98
N TYR A 278 21.34 -3.78 14.58
CA TYR A 278 21.37 -3.96 16.01
C TYR A 278 20.70 -2.86 16.83
N ASP A 279 19.40 -2.79 16.78
CA ASP A 279 18.70 -2.30 17.95
C ASP A 279 18.82 -3.41 19.01
N SER A 280 19.79 -3.25 19.91
CA SER A 280 19.99 -4.18 21.01
C SER A 280 18.76 -4.31 21.92
N SER A 281 17.79 -3.41 21.82
CA SER A 281 16.51 -3.51 22.50
C SER A 281 15.61 -4.59 21.91
N LEU A 282 15.76 -4.94 20.63
CA LEU A 282 15.07 -6.07 20.01
C LEU A 282 15.74 -7.40 20.37
N LEU A 283 16.97 -7.39 20.83
CA LEU A 283 17.71 -8.57 21.28
C LEU A 283 17.49 -8.94 22.76
N THR A 284 16.60 -8.28 23.47
CA THR A 284 16.23 -8.65 24.85
C THR A 284 15.52 -10.00 24.94
N TYR A 285 15.18 -10.61 23.83
CA TYR A 285 14.79 -12.02 23.77
C TYR A 285 16.06 -12.87 23.66
N SER A 286 16.41 -13.48 24.75
CA SER A 286 17.57 -14.37 24.98
C SER A 286 17.55 -15.66 24.13
N GLN A 287 17.25 -15.58 22.86
CA GLN A 287 17.26 -16.73 21.98
C GLN A 287 18.54 -16.70 21.13
N SER A 288 19.11 -17.87 20.94
CA SER A 288 20.33 -18.09 20.21
C SER A 288 20.18 -17.68 18.77
N TYR A 289 20.51 -16.43 18.48
CA TYR A 289 20.64 -15.94 17.12
C TYR A 289 21.74 -16.73 16.40
N TYR A 290 21.48 -17.21 15.21
CA TYR A 290 22.48 -17.80 14.33
C TYR A 290 22.31 -17.26 12.92
N PRO A 291 23.40 -17.00 12.20
CA PRO A 291 23.31 -16.60 10.79
C PRO A 291 22.90 -17.79 9.93
N TYR A 292 22.01 -17.54 8.98
CA TYR A 292 21.67 -18.47 7.91
C TYR A 292 22.64 -18.20 6.73
N GLU A 293 23.64 -19.06 6.58
CA GLU A 293 24.78 -18.87 5.63
C GLU A 293 24.58 -19.55 4.28
N LYS A 294 23.44 -20.21 4.07
CA LYS A 294 23.12 -20.93 2.85
C LYS A 294 22.38 -20.02 1.87
N PRO A 295 22.22 -20.44 0.57
CA PRO A 295 21.57 -19.59 -0.42
C PRO A 295 20.18 -19.12 0.01
N VAL A 296 19.91 -17.83 -0.23
CA VAL A 296 18.63 -17.18 0.06
C VAL A 296 18.05 -16.61 -1.23
N VAL A 297 16.77 -16.86 -1.47
CA VAL A 297 15.99 -16.28 -2.57
C VAL A 297 14.84 -15.47 -2.00
N ILE A 298 14.64 -14.25 -2.47
CA ILE A 298 13.55 -13.39 -2.07
C ILE A 298 12.52 -13.31 -3.19
N LEU A 299 11.27 -13.64 -2.86
CA LEU A 299 10.13 -13.40 -3.75
C LEU A 299 9.53 -12.04 -3.46
N MET A 300 9.33 -11.26 -4.51
CA MET A 300 8.72 -9.93 -4.43
C MET A 300 7.77 -9.69 -5.61
N ASP A 301 6.80 -8.82 -5.42
CA ASP A 301 5.90 -8.34 -6.47
C ASP A 301 5.44 -6.88 -6.19
N LYS A 302 4.44 -6.39 -6.92
CA LYS A 302 3.89 -5.04 -6.74
C LYS A 302 3.28 -4.78 -5.35
N ASN A 303 2.95 -5.83 -4.58
CA ASN A 303 2.43 -5.71 -3.21
C ASN A 303 3.54 -5.68 -2.15
N SER A 304 4.79 -5.87 -2.56
CA SER A 304 5.97 -5.75 -1.71
C SER A 304 6.25 -4.27 -1.39
N VAL A 305 5.45 -3.66 -0.54
CA VAL A 305 5.52 -2.22 -0.23
C VAL A 305 6.04 -1.96 1.17
N SER A 306 6.58 -0.75 1.40
CA SER A 306 6.95 -0.23 2.71
C SER A 306 7.93 -1.15 3.47
N ARG A 307 7.51 -1.81 4.54
CA ARG A 307 8.34 -2.72 5.34
C ARG A 307 8.97 -3.84 4.50
N SER A 308 8.23 -4.40 3.55
CA SER A 308 8.75 -5.43 2.65
C SER A 308 9.85 -4.87 1.74
N GLU A 309 9.66 -3.68 1.15
CA GLU A 309 10.71 -3.02 0.35
C GLU A 309 11.95 -2.70 1.19
N TYR A 310 11.73 -2.22 2.42
CA TYR A 310 12.81 -1.95 3.36
C TYR A 310 13.63 -3.22 3.64
N LEU A 311 12.97 -4.34 3.96
CA LEU A 311 13.62 -5.63 4.17
C LEU A 311 14.35 -6.11 2.91
N ILE A 312 13.74 -6.03 1.74
CA ILE A 312 14.35 -6.39 0.46
C ILE A 312 15.63 -5.58 0.23
N THR A 313 15.58 -4.26 0.48
CA THR A 313 16.73 -3.37 0.31
C THR A 313 17.89 -3.77 1.22
N ILE A 314 17.62 -4.21 2.45
CA ILE A 314 18.64 -4.70 3.37
C ILE A 314 19.14 -6.07 2.93
N LEU A 315 18.25 -7.02 2.73
CA LEU A 315 18.59 -8.41 2.44
C LEU A 315 19.33 -8.56 1.10
N LYS A 316 19.05 -7.67 0.13
CA LYS A 316 19.77 -7.60 -1.15
C LYS A 316 21.28 -7.35 -1.00
N GLN A 317 21.72 -6.88 0.17
CA GLN A 317 23.15 -6.63 0.47
C GLN A 317 23.82 -7.87 1.10
N ALA A 318 23.12 -8.95 1.30
CA ALA A 318 23.69 -10.20 1.78
C ALA A 318 24.58 -10.85 0.72
N ASP A 319 25.57 -11.62 1.17
CA ASP A 319 26.55 -12.29 0.30
C ASP A 319 26.08 -13.68 -0.19
N ASN A 320 24.91 -14.18 0.30
CA ASN A 320 24.39 -15.55 0.08
C ASN A 320 23.07 -15.60 -0.68
#